data_8997e7881e2913ea23ad549377fb202a
#
_entry.id   8997e7881e2913ea23ad549377fb202a
#
_cell.length_a   1.000
_cell.length_b   1.000
_cell.length_c   1.000
_cell.angle_alpha   90.00
_cell.angle_beta   90.00
_cell.angle_gamma   90.00
#
_symmetry.space_group_name_H-M   'P 1'
#
loop_
_entity.id
_entity.type
_entity.pdbx_description
1 polymer ?
#
loop_
_entity_poly.entity_id
_entity_poly.type
_entity_poly.pdbx_seq_one_letter_code
_entity_poly.pdbx_strand_id
1 'polypeptide(L)'
;ACGSGRMLVAGIRRNRFATFVGTDTDLTCVHMTALNCLVRNANTWIIHGNSLSLDAWGGYHVRRTWLGGALHRLTPEQATEILRAPFSRAQTTTSLTTPTVHQPSPDTKATLDQVSAKFTVNRKGQKDFGF
;
A
#
# COMPACT_ATOMS: atom_id res chain seq x y z
N ALA A 1 8.47 -4.85 -1.26
CA ALA A 1 9.69 -4.09 -1.18
C ALA A 1 9.43 -2.69 -0.59
N CYS A 2 9.56 -2.53 0.72
CA CYS A 2 9.33 -1.23 1.38
C CYS A 2 10.59 -0.36 1.42
N GLY A 3 11.78 -0.93 1.11
CA GLY A 3 13.06 -0.26 1.15
C GLY A 3 13.32 0.39 2.50
N SER A 4 13.72 1.64 2.51
CA SER A 4 13.94 2.43 3.75
C SER A 4 12.64 2.93 4.41
N GLY A 5 11.47 2.52 3.92
CA GLY A 5 10.17 2.89 4.49
C GLY A 5 9.68 4.30 4.12
N ARG A 6 10.21 4.93 3.07
CA ARG A 6 9.81 6.31 2.69
C ARG A 6 8.32 6.45 2.42
N MET A 7 7.71 5.44 1.79
CA MET A 7 6.27 5.40 1.52
C MET A 7 5.46 5.30 2.81
N LEU A 8 5.88 4.44 3.75
CA LEU A 8 5.24 4.33 5.06
C LEU A 8 5.35 5.65 5.83
N VAL A 9 6.52 6.28 5.81
CA VAL A 9 6.73 7.59 6.45
C VAL A 9 5.81 8.67 5.86
N ALA A 10 5.61 8.68 4.54
CA ALA A 10 4.68 9.60 3.89
C ALA A 10 3.23 9.31 4.33
N GLY A 11 2.84 8.05 4.40
CA GLY A 11 1.52 7.63 4.91
C GLY A 11 1.30 8.05 6.37
N ILE A 12 2.29 7.83 7.24
CA ILE A 12 2.25 8.22 8.66
C ILE A 12 2.06 9.72 8.83
N ARG A 13 2.69 10.54 7.97
CA ARG A 13 2.51 12.01 7.99
C ARG A 13 1.08 12.42 7.66
N ARG A 14 0.43 11.70 6.76
CA ARG A 14 -0.96 11.97 6.37
C ARG A 14 -1.97 11.47 7.39
N ASN A 15 -1.76 10.28 7.92
CA ASN A 15 -2.62 9.69 8.95
C ASN A 15 -1.78 9.00 10.02
N ARG A 16 -1.50 9.73 11.06
CA ARG A 16 -0.68 9.28 12.18
C ARG A 16 -1.33 8.14 13.00
N PHE A 17 -2.65 7.97 12.89
CA PHE A 17 -3.38 6.95 13.66
C PHE A 17 -3.59 5.65 12.88
N ALA A 18 -3.32 5.66 11.59
CA ALA A 18 -3.41 4.44 10.78
C ALA A 18 -2.32 3.43 11.17
N THR A 19 -2.64 2.16 10.97
CA THR A 19 -1.68 1.06 11.05
C THR A 19 -1.15 0.78 9.65
N PHE A 20 0.16 0.66 9.52
CA PHE A 20 0.81 0.38 8.25
C PHE A 20 1.53 -0.98 8.30
N VAL A 21 1.63 -1.61 7.15
CA VAL A 21 2.40 -2.84 6.96
C VAL A 21 3.44 -2.60 5.87
N GLY A 22 4.67 -2.99 6.11
CA GLY A 22 5.76 -2.96 5.13
C GLY A 22 6.48 -4.29 5.09
N THR A 23 6.89 -4.72 3.90
CA THR A 23 7.62 -5.98 3.71
C THR A 23 8.84 -5.73 2.84
N ASP A 24 9.97 -6.31 3.21
CA ASP A 24 11.18 -6.34 2.38
C ASP A 24 11.94 -7.65 2.54
N THR A 25 12.63 -8.06 1.48
CA THR A 25 13.51 -9.21 1.49
C THR A 25 14.91 -8.88 2.03
N ASP A 26 15.27 -7.61 2.02
CA ASP A 26 16.55 -7.12 2.58
C ASP A 26 16.36 -6.75 4.06
N LEU A 27 17.05 -7.47 4.93
CA LEU A 27 17.04 -7.23 6.37
C LEU A 27 17.52 -5.82 6.75
N THR A 28 18.45 -5.25 5.99
CA THR A 28 18.93 -3.87 6.21
C THR A 28 17.81 -2.86 5.97
N CYS A 29 17.04 -3.05 4.91
CA CYS A 29 15.86 -2.26 4.60
C CYS A 29 14.78 -2.38 5.69
N VAL A 30 14.55 -3.59 6.21
CA VAL A 30 13.64 -3.85 7.34
C VAL A 30 14.07 -3.07 8.59
N HIS A 31 15.36 -3.11 8.93
CA HIS A 31 15.89 -2.38 10.08
C HIS A 31 15.78 -0.86 9.90
N MET A 32 16.13 -0.34 8.72
CA MET A 32 16.00 1.09 8.41
C MET A 32 14.55 1.57 8.52
N THR A 33 13.63 0.77 7.99
CA THR A 33 12.19 1.08 8.06
C THR A 33 11.70 1.05 9.51
N ALA A 34 12.11 0.05 10.29
CA ALA A 34 11.75 -0.07 11.72
C ALA A 34 12.21 1.17 12.51
N LEU A 35 13.45 1.59 12.33
CA LEU A 35 13.99 2.80 12.97
C LEU A 35 13.24 4.06 12.53
N ASN A 36 12.98 4.22 11.24
CA ASN A 36 12.25 5.37 10.70
C ASN A 36 10.82 5.47 11.25
N CYS A 37 10.14 4.36 11.47
CA CYS A 37 8.81 4.30 12.05
C CYS A 37 8.84 4.49 13.58
N LEU A 38 9.85 3.93 14.25
CA LEU A 38 10.06 4.04 15.70
C LEU A 38 10.23 5.50 16.14
N VAL A 39 11.12 6.23 15.47
CA VAL A 39 11.38 7.66 15.75
C VAL A 39 10.12 8.52 15.55
N ARG A 40 9.20 8.10 14.69
CA ARG A 40 7.94 8.80 14.42
C ARG A 40 6.80 8.36 15.31
N ASN A 41 7.05 7.46 16.26
CA ASN A 41 6.03 6.90 17.13
C ASN A 41 4.82 6.40 16.33
N ALA A 42 5.09 5.63 15.28
CA ALA A 42 4.07 5.07 14.40
C ALA A 42 3.53 3.74 14.93
N ASN A 43 2.40 3.27 14.38
CA ASN A 43 1.91 1.92 14.57
C ASN A 43 2.10 1.14 13.27
N THR A 44 3.15 0.29 13.19
CA THR A 44 3.54 -0.36 11.94
C THR A 44 4.04 -1.79 12.18
N TRP A 45 3.70 -2.66 11.22
CA TRP A 45 4.24 -4.01 11.12
C TRP A 45 5.26 -4.02 9.98
N ILE A 46 6.49 -4.42 10.27
CA ILE A 46 7.58 -4.45 9.28
C ILE A 46 8.09 -5.88 9.22
N ILE A 47 7.89 -6.51 8.06
CA ILE A 47 8.08 -7.93 7.86
C ILE A 47 9.34 -8.14 7.01
N HIS A 48 10.24 -8.97 7.50
CA HIS A 48 11.33 -9.53 6.72
C HIS A 48 10.79 -10.75 5.97
N GLY A 49 10.62 -10.64 4.65
CA GLY A 49 9.99 -11.70 3.89
C GLY A 49 9.75 -11.33 2.43
N ASN A 50 9.21 -12.26 1.69
CA ASN A 50 8.85 -12.10 0.29
C ASN A 50 7.32 -11.93 0.15
N SER A 51 6.88 -10.73 -0.25
CA SER A 51 5.47 -10.41 -0.42
C SER A 51 4.81 -11.11 -1.62
N LEU A 52 5.59 -11.65 -2.56
CA LEU A 52 5.07 -12.38 -3.72
C LEU A 52 4.78 -13.85 -3.38
N SER A 53 5.71 -14.51 -2.67
CA SER A 53 5.51 -15.89 -2.22
C SER A 53 4.75 -15.99 -0.89
N LEU A 54 4.55 -14.86 -0.20
CA LEU A 54 3.95 -14.77 1.13
C LEU A 54 4.74 -15.55 2.20
N ASP A 55 6.08 -15.62 2.03
CA ASP A 55 6.99 -16.20 3.00
C ASP A 55 7.54 -15.10 3.91
N ALA A 56 7.47 -15.32 5.22
CA ALA A 56 8.04 -14.40 6.19
C ALA A 56 9.05 -15.11 7.09
N TRP A 57 10.19 -14.46 7.30
CA TRP A 57 11.31 -14.98 8.12
C TRP A 57 11.37 -14.31 9.50
N GLY A 58 10.47 -13.34 9.76
CA GLY A 58 10.36 -12.58 10.98
C GLY A 58 10.03 -11.13 10.71
N GLY A 59 10.32 -10.26 11.67
CA GLY A 59 10.07 -8.82 11.50
C GLY A 59 9.99 -8.07 12.81
N TYR A 60 9.35 -6.90 12.75
CA TYR A 60 9.19 -6.01 13.88
C TYR A 60 7.78 -5.41 13.90
N HIS A 61 7.21 -5.30 15.09
CA HIS A 61 6.06 -4.46 15.36
C HIS A 61 6.53 -3.19 16.08
N VAL A 62 6.41 -2.07 15.41
CA VAL A 62 6.56 -0.75 16.03
C VAL A 62 5.20 -0.33 16.56
N ARG A 63 5.07 -0.26 17.87
CA ARG A 63 3.85 0.14 18.56
C ARG A 63 3.97 1.56 19.08
N ARG A 64 2.94 2.35 18.83
CA ARG A 64 2.84 3.68 19.42
C ARG A 64 2.62 3.59 20.93
N THR A 65 3.36 4.40 21.67
CA THR A 65 3.14 4.60 23.10
C THR A 65 3.11 6.11 23.43
N TRP A 66 2.73 6.44 24.63
CA TRP A 66 2.70 7.84 25.07
C TRP A 66 4.11 8.43 25.26
N LEU A 67 5.13 7.61 25.53
CA LEU A 67 6.52 8.01 25.68
C LEU A 67 7.33 8.00 24.37
N GLY A 68 6.80 7.41 23.30
CA GLY A 68 7.51 7.20 22.03
C GLY A 68 7.20 5.85 21.42
N GLY A 69 7.92 5.45 20.38
CA GLY A 69 7.74 4.13 19.76
C GLY A 69 8.31 3.01 20.62
N ALA A 70 7.62 1.87 20.69
CA ALA A 70 8.14 0.63 21.27
C ALA A 70 8.34 -0.40 20.16
N LEU A 71 9.48 -1.09 20.17
CA LEU A 71 9.84 -2.09 19.16
C LEU A 71 9.70 -3.49 19.76
N HIS A 72 8.89 -4.34 19.12
CA HIS A 72 8.74 -5.75 19.45
C HIS A 72 9.18 -6.60 18.25
N ARG A 73 10.00 -7.62 18.52
CA ARG A 73 10.40 -8.59 17.50
C ARG A 73 9.26 -9.57 17.25
N LEU A 74 9.02 -9.89 15.99
CA LEU A 74 8.04 -10.87 15.54
C LEU A 74 8.72 -12.22 15.29
N THR A 75 8.04 -13.30 15.65
CA THR A 75 8.43 -14.63 15.19
C THR A 75 8.05 -14.83 13.72
N PRO A 76 8.66 -15.81 13.01
CA PRO A 76 8.30 -16.09 11.62
C PRO A 76 6.81 -16.42 11.44
N GLU A 77 6.21 -17.13 12.40
CA GLU A 77 4.80 -17.54 12.38
C GLU A 77 3.89 -16.30 12.46
N GLN A 78 4.16 -15.39 13.40
CA GLN A 78 3.42 -14.13 13.55
C GLN A 78 3.54 -13.25 12.31
N ALA A 79 4.75 -13.16 11.76
CA ALA A 79 5.02 -12.37 10.55
C ALA A 79 4.25 -12.94 9.34
N THR A 80 4.20 -14.26 9.20
CA THR A 80 3.46 -14.94 8.13
C THR A 80 1.96 -14.72 8.26
N GLU A 81 1.41 -14.79 9.47
CA GLU A 81 0.01 -14.53 9.72
C GLU A 81 -0.39 -13.10 9.31
N ILE A 82 0.40 -12.11 9.71
CA ILE A 82 0.17 -10.70 9.37
C ILE A 82 0.28 -10.49 7.85
N LEU A 83 1.22 -11.13 7.20
CA LEU A 83 1.42 -11.00 5.75
C LEU A 83 0.27 -11.60 4.95
N ARG A 84 -0.34 -12.68 5.43
CA ARG A 84 -1.47 -13.38 4.79
C ARG A 84 -2.83 -12.78 5.11
N ALA A 85 -2.99 -12.08 6.23
CA ALA A 85 -4.27 -11.54 6.69
C ALA A 85 -5.04 -10.70 5.64
N PRO A 86 -4.42 -9.78 4.86
CA PRO A 86 -5.12 -9.02 3.84
C PRO A 86 -5.67 -9.90 2.71
N PHE A 87 -4.95 -10.97 2.34
CA PHE A 87 -5.33 -11.87 1.24
C PHE A 87 -6.44 -12.83 1.65
N SER A 88 -6.45 -13.30 2.90
CA SER A 88 -7.54 -14.15 3.43
C SER A 88 -8.87 -13.40 3.43
N ARG A 89 -8.88 -12.10 3.73
CA ARG A 89 -10.10 -11.28 3.75
C ARG A 89 -10.66 -11.02 2.36
N ALA A 90 -9.80 -10.96 1.32
CA ALA A 90 -10.24 -10.77 -0.06
C ALA A 90 -10.96 -12.00 -0.64
N GLN A 91 -10.62 -13.21 -0.18
CA GLN A 91 -11.24 -14.45 -0.65
C GLN A 91 -12.66 -14.67 -0.09
N THR A 92 -12.98 -14.08 1.07
CA THR A 92 -14.31 -14.25 1.69
C THR A 92 -15.37 -13.34 1.05
N THR A 93 -14.99 -12.31 0.30
CA THR A 93 -15.92 -11.39 -0.37
C THR A 93 -16.23 -11.76 -1.82
N THR A 94 -15.59 -12.78 -2.40
CA THR A 94 -15.78 -13.15 -3.82
C THR A 94 -16.88 -14.18 -4.05
N SER A 95 -17.62 -14.58 -3.03
CA SER A 95 -18.72 -15.53 -3.17
C SER A 95 -20.10 -14.88 -3.10
N LEU A 96 -20.31 -13.73 -3.75
CA LEU A 96 -21.68 -13.25 -4.07
C LEU A 96 -21.63 -12.15 -5.12
N THR A 97 -22.34 -12.42 -6.19
CA THR A 97 -22.76 -11.54 -7.28
C THR A 97 -21.84 -11.56 -8.51
N THR A 98 -22.16 -12.43 -9.42
CA THR A 98 -21.88 -12.29 -10.85
C THR A 98 -22.37 -10.91 -11.29
N PRO A 99 -21.55 -9.99 -11.77
CA PRO A 99 -22.07 -8.76 -12.37
C PRO A 99 -22.79 -9.17 -13.65
N THR A 100 -24.10 -8.96 -13.68
CA THR A 100 -24.89 -9.00 -14.92
C THR A 100 -24.23 -8.00 -15.87
N VAL A 101 -23.65 -8.51 -16.94
CA VAL A 101 -23.14 -7.71 -18.05
C VAL A 101 -24.32 -6.93 -18.60
N HIS A 102 -24.47 -5.67 -18.24
CA HIS A 102 -25.34 -4.74 -18.92
C HIS A 102 -24.74 -4.53 -20.32
N GLN A 103 -25.40 -5.09 -21.31
CA GLN A 103 -25.15 -4.79 -22.71
C GLN A 103 -25.43 -3.30 -22.92
N PRO A 104 -24.45 -2.50 -23.41
CA PRO A 104 -24.70 -1.08 -23.64
C PRO A 104 -25.75 -0.93 -24.74
N SER A 105 -26.78 -0.13 -24.48
CA SER A 105 -27.79 0.27 -25.45
C SER A 105 -27.13 1.06 -26.60
N PRO A 106 -27.67 1.03 -27.82
CA PRO A 106 -27.02 1.60 -29.02
C PRO A 106 -26.86 3.12 -29.02
N ASP A 107 -27.37 3.83 -28.01
CA ASP A 107 -27.35 5.30 -27.97
C ASP A 107 -26.10 5.93 -27.36
N THR A 108 -25.12 5.09 -26.90
CA THR A 108 -23.91 5.60 -26.24
C THR A 108 -22.78 5.98 -27.23
N LYS A 109 -22.95 5.75 -28.54
CA LYS A 109 -21.92 6.09 -29.53
C LYS A 109 -21.79 7.59 -29.80
N ALA A 110 -22.82 8.37 -29.56
CA ALA A 110 -22.83 9.81 -29.86
C ALA A 110 -22.04 10.66 -28.84
N THR A 111 -21.73 10.13 -27.63
CA THR A 111 -21.10 10.91 -26.56
C THR A 111 -19.56 10.76 -26.55
N LEU A 112 -19.01 9.71 -27.17
CA LEU A 112 -17.56 9.46 -27.21
C LEU A 112 -16.84 10.38 -28.21
N ASP A 113 -17.50 10.80 -29.29
CA ASP A 113 -16.90 11.67 -30.29
C ASP A 113 -16.76 13.13 -29.82
N GLN A 114 -17.60 13.56 -28.84
CA GLN A 114 -17.49 14.92 -28.28
C GLN A 114 -16.36 15.08 -27.24
N VAL A 115 -15.90 14.01 -26.62
CA VAL A 115 -14.81 14.06 -25.63
C VAL A 115 -13.45 14.07 -26.34
N SER A 116 -13.34 13.45 -27.51
CA SER A 116 -12.09 13.40 -28.29
C SER A 116 -11.69 14.74 -28.92
N ALA A 117 -12.64 15.65 -29.12
CA ALA A 117 -12.39 16.96 -29.73
C ALA A 117 -11.78 18.04 -28.81
N LYS A 118 -11.65 17.75 -27.50
CA LYS A 118 -11.11 18.71 -26.51
C LYS A 118 -9.64 18.51 -26.14
N PHE A 119 -8.97 17.50 -26.69
CA PHE A 119 -7.55 17.29 -26.45
C PHE A 119 -6.74 17.59 -27.74
N THR A 120 -6.51 18.86 -28.02
CA THR A 120 -5.49 19.27 -28.99
C THR A 120 -4.14 19.36 -28.28
N VAL A 121 -3.27 18.40 -28.58
CA VAL A 121 -1.87 18.46 -28.15
C VAL A 121 -1.14 19.49 -28.96
N ASN A 122 -0.64 20.53 -28.32
CA ASN A 122 0.19 21.55 -28.95
C ASN A 122 1.52 20.92 -29.40
N ARG A 123 1.91 21.17 -30.64
CA ARG A 123 3.09 20.59 -31.37
C ARG A 123 4.46 20.92 -30.73
N LYS A 124 4.53 21.58 -29.58
CA LYS A 124 5.79 21.97 -28.91
C LYS A 124 6.10 21.22 -27.62
N GLY A 125 5.34 20.19 -27.24
CA GLY A 125 5.74 19.26 -26.16
C GLY A 125 5.95 19.89 -24.77
N GLN A 126 5.55 21.12 -24.56
CA GLN A 126 5.71 21.81 -23.27
C GLN A 126 4.39 21.77 -22.52
N LYS A 127 4.41 21.11 -21.36
CA LYS A 127 3.28 21.11 -20.41
C LYS A 127 3.37 22.37 -19.57
N ASP A 128 2.52 23.34 -19.86
CA ASP A 128 2.33 24.47 -18.93
C ASP A 128 1.45 24.00 -17.78
N PHE A 129 2.05 23.92 -16.61
CA PHE A 129 1.33 23.82 -15.35
C PHE A 129 1.04 25.26 -14.90
N GLY A 130 -0.15 25.77 -15.22
CA GLY A 130 -0.66 27.01 -14.63
C GLY A 130 -0.97 26.77 -13.16
N PHE A 131 -0.34 27.57 -12.28
CA PHE A 131 -0.72 27.75 -10.89
C PHE A 131 -1.72 28.91 -10.79
#